data_0f1d1da963acefbdd33fbd3311272e25
#
_entry.id   0f1d1da963acefbdd33fbd3311272e25
#
_cell.length_a   1.000
_cell.length_b   1.000
_cell.length_c   1.000
_cell.angle_alpha   90.00
_cell.angle_beta   90.00
_cell.angle_gamma   90.00
#
_symmetry.space_group_name_H-M   'P 1'
#
loop_
_entity.id
_entity.type
_entity.pdbx_description
1 polymer ?
#
loop_
_entity_poly.entity_id
_entity_poly.type
_entity_poly.pdbx_seq_one_letter_code
_entity_poly.pdbx_strand_id
1 'polypeptide(L)'
;MEKRKRRDSGFATGDLGALSTKAKVEPVFVSNSDDVSGHDLFGGASGISTVDPLNAFGRELPVAHLGIFSVAYLYVALAVFVVVYVALHLVNDSRTGRAWRSSREDPLAANLMGMPVNWLKLMAFMFGAATAALTGSLFASLNGGVYPTTFAFPLLITIYTMVILGGAGRQAGVVLGAIVVGVLLETLRDANDAQYVFYALVLLGLVGTLRLSRRLAAVLVGVAVLGYAIHLVAGAIDSAWVDGTSPGGGWLGDALTHWTVVPTEPAGWIKPVSYVGLVASVLLLTLVRDRLRIVLLVPVLVLASFVWENVMLPDPSSTRYVVLGAILIATMIARPAGLLGERRVEIV
;
A
#
# COMPACT_ATOMS: atom_id res chain seq x y z
N MET A 1 58.40 -21.72 30.30
CA MET A 1 57.79 -21.19 29.04
C MET A 1 56.92 -22.31 28.47
N GLU A 2 55.64 -22.31 28.83
CA GLU A 2 54.70 -23.36 28.55
C GLU A 2 53.73 -22.91 27.46
N LYS A 3 53.82 -23.48 26.26
CA LYS A 3 52.93 -23.22 25.12
C LYS A 3 51.54 -23.82 25.40
N ARG A 4 50.59 -22.97 25.74
CA ARG A 4 49.17 -23.29 25.86
C ARG A 4 48.63 -23.68 24.49
N LYS A 5 48.41 -24.96 24.28
CA LYS A 5 47.76 -25.55 23.10
C LYS A 5 46.28 -25.15 23.10
N ARG A 6 45.88 -24.23 22.20
CA ARG A 6 44.48 -23.95 21.90
C ARG A 6 43.83 -25.24 21.39
N ARG A 7 42.85 -25.71 22.09
CA ARG A 7 41.92 -26.77 21.61
C ARG A 7 40.98 -26.12 20.62
N ASP A 8 41.23 -26.31 19.36
CA ASP A 8 40.25 -26.05 18.32
C ASP A 8 39.15 -27.09 18.48
N SER A 9 38.00 -26.66 19.02
CA SER A 9 36.74 -27.42 18.95
C SER A 9 36.22 -27.32 17.53
N GLY A 10 36.75 -28.13 16.65
CA GLY A 10 36.21 -28.34 15.33
C GLY A 10 34.80 -28.93 15.46
N PHE A 11 33.79 -28.08 15.38
CA PHE A 11 32.47 -28.56 15.05
C PHE A 11 32.58 -29.08 13.60
N ALA A 12 32.51 -30.38 13.46
CA ALA A 12 32.73 -31.05 12.18
C ALA A 12 31.61 -30.64 11.23
N THR A 13 31.97 -29.84 10.23
CA THR A 13 31.11 -29.48 9.09
C THR A 13 30.56 -30.68 8.31
N GLY A 14 31.07 -31.89 8.61
CA GLY A 14 30.60 -33.16 8.06
C GLY A 14 29.18 -33.57 8.46
N ASP A 15 28.75 -33.22 9.68
CA ASP A 15 27.44 -33.67 10.19
C ASP A 15 26.26 -32.85 9.58
N LEU A 16 26.48 -31.58 9.28
CA LEU A 16 25.46 -30.75 8.63
C LEU A 16 25.22 -31.14 7.16
N GLY A 17 26.27 -31.56 6.47
CA GLY A 17 26.18 -32.12 5.12
C GLY A 17 25.38 -33.40 5.06
N ALA A 18 25.57 -34.29 6.05
CA ALA A 18 24.86 -35.58 6.14
C ALA A 18 23.37 -35.39 6.47
N LEU A 19 23.03 -34.40 7.28
CA LEU A 19 21.64 -34.04 7.58
C LEU A 19 20.96 -33.39 6.39
N SER A 20 21.67 -32.55 5.65
CA SER A 20 21.18 -31.91 4.40
C SER A 20 20.86 -32.94 3.32
N THR A 21 21.72 -33.94 3.14
CA THR A 21 21.50 -35.03 2.16
C THR A 21 20.27 -35.90 2.53
N LYS A 22 19.99 -36.11 3.80
CA LYS A 22 18.80 -36.87 4.25
C LYS A 22 17.51 -36.08 4.14
N ALA A 23 17.57 -34.76 4.29
CA ALA A 23 16.40 -33.88 4.22
C ALA A 23 16.10 -33.32 2.82
N LYS A 24 16.91 -33.64 1.79
CA LYS A 24 16.88 -32.99 0.47
C LYS A 24 16.90 -31.44 0.55
N VAL A 25 17.52 -30.91 1.59
CA VAL A 25 17.77 -29.49 1.75
C VAL A 25 19.15 -29.23 1.17
N GLU A 26 19.25 -28.46 0.09
CA GLU A 26 20.56 -28.03 -0.40
C GLU A 26 21.29 -27.23 0.68
N PRO A 27 22.57 -27.53 0.96
CA PRO A 27 23.32 -26.76 1.93
C PRO A 27 23.43 -25.32 1.43
N VAL A 28 22.94 -24.38 2.22
CA VAL A 28 23.24 -22.97 2.03
C VAL A 28 24.77 -22.84 2.18
N PHE A 29 25.47 -22.62 1.09
CA PHE A 29 26.90 -22.39 1.11
C PHE A 29 27.17 -21.05 1.79
N VAL A 30 27.57 -21.10 3.06
CA VAL A 30 28.16 -19.97 3.75
C VAL A 30 29.58 -19.84 3.23
N SER A 31 29.76 -19.02 2.19
CA SER A 31 31.05 -18.69 1.63
C SER A 31 31.69 -17.63 2.52
N ASN A 32 32.49 -18.04 3.38
CA ASN A 32 33.57 -17.39 4.08
C ASN A 32 33.49 -17.49 5.60
N SER A 33 34.50 -18.10 6.19
CA SER A 33 34.52 -18.65 7.55
C SER A 33 34.78 -17.64 8.68
N ASP A 34 34.85 -16.35 8.44
CA ASP A 34 35.41 -15.45 9.45
C ASP A 34 34.37 -14.55 10.14
N ASP A 35 33.13 -14.47 9.65
CA ASP A 35 32.06 -13.69 10.29
C ASP A 35 30.71 -14.42 10.21
N VAL A 36 30.53 -15.47 11.00
CA VAL A 36 29.20 -16.02 11.24
C VAL A 36 28.47 -15.09 12.21
N SER A 37 28.11 -13.91 11.75
CA SER A 37 27.06 -13.14 12.39
C SER A 37 25.72 -13.79 12.05
N GLY A 38 24.78 -13.86 13.00
CA GLY A 38 23.47 -14.50 12.77
C GLY A 38 22.67 -13.93 11.56
N HIS A 39 23.20 -12.92 10.90
CA HIS A 39 22.70 -12.33 9.68
C HIS A 39 22.92 -13.18 8.43
N ASP A 40 23.97 -14.00 8.41
CA ASP A 40 24.31 -14.83 7.24
C ASP A 40 23.43 -16.06 7.09
N LEU A 41 22.85 -16.55 8.20
CA LEU A 41 21.93 -17.70 8.19
C LEU A 41 20.62 -17.43 7.42
N PHE A 42 20.23 -16.16 7.29
CA PHE A 42 19.02 -15.73 6.59
C PHE A 42 19.30 -14.90 5.33
N GLY A 43 20.53 -14.95 4.80
CA GLY A 43 20.94 -14.21 3.60
C GLY A 43 21.13 -12.72 3.83
N GLY A 44 21.06 -12.19 5.06
CA GLY A 44 21.28 -10.80 5.40
C GLY A 44 20.43 -9.83 4.56
N ALA A 45 21.06 -8.81 3.99
CA ALA A 45 20.40 -7.84 3.12
C ALA A 45 19.94 -8.43 1.76
N SER A 46 20.53 -9.55 1.34
CA SER A 46 20.20 -10.25 0.09
C SER A 46 18.94 -11.11 0.21
N GLY A 47 18.48 -11.38 1.43
CA GLY A 47 17.32 -12.21 1.67
C GLY A 47 17.52 -13.69 1.30
N ILE A 48 16.44 -14.43 1.26
CA ILE A 48 16.40 -15.86 0.87
C ILE A 48 15.88 -15.91 -0.58
N SER A 49 16.72 -16.31 -1.52
CA SER A 49 16.42 -16.28 -2.95
C SER A 49 15.83 -17.59 -3.50
N THR A 50 15.84 -18.67 -2.71
CA THR A 50 15.37 -19.99 -3.15
C THR A 50 14.35 -20.54 -2.15
N VAL A 51 13.09 -20.28 -2.43
CA VAL A 51 11.96 -20.89 -1.71
C VAL A 51 11.25 -21.81 -2.69
N ASP A 52 11.18 -23.10 -2.33
CA ASP A 52 10.52 -24.09 -3.17
C ASP A 52 9.03 -23.76 -3.37
N PRO A 53 8.47 -24.03 -4.55
CA PRO A 53 7.05 -23.87 -4.79
C PRO A 53 6.25 -24.81 -3.88
N LEU A 54 5.01 -24.41 -3.58
CA LEU A 54 4.12 -25.26 -2.78
C LEU A 54 3.88 -26.58 -3.47
N ASN A 55 4.15 -27.66 -2.74
CA ASN A 55 3.89 -29.02 -3.18
C ASN A 55 2.54 -29.49 -2.63
N ALA A 56 1.53 -29.59 -3.48
CA ALA A 56 0.22 -30.10 -3.11
C ALA A 56 0.02 -31.50 -3.71
N PHE A 57 -0.23 -32.48 -2.86
CA PHE A 57 -0.48 -33.86 -3.24
C PHE A 57 0.63 -34.51 -4.10
N GLY A 58 1.89 -34.18 -3.83
CA GLY A 58 3.05 -34.72 -4.55
C GLY A 58 3.28 -34.11 -5.94
N ARG A 59 2.58 -33.01 -6.28
CA ARG A 59 2.81 -32.22 -7.49
C ARG A 59 3.19 -30.79 -7.11
N GLU A 60 4.28 -30.32 -7.69
CA GLU A 60 4.67 -28.94 -7.57
C GLU A 60 3.62 -28.05 -8.27
N LEU A 61 3.11 -27.06 -7.57
CA LEU A 61 2.23 -26.09 -8.19
C LEU A 61 3.04 -25.24 -9.16
N PRO A 62 2.62 -25.12 -10.42
CA PRO A 62 3.36 -24.35 -11.41
C PRO A 62 3.45 -22.88 -10.95
N VAL A 63 4.66 -22.42 -10.69
CA VAL A 63 4.94 -20.99 -10.50
C VAL A 63 4.93 -20.37 -11.89
N ALA A 64 4.07 -19.40 -12.12
CA ALA A 64 4.02 -18.72 -13.41
C ALA A 64 5.28 -17.89 -13.61
N HIS A 65 6.14 -18.34 -14.49
CA HIS A 65 7.17 -17.50 -15.07
C HIS A 65 6.46 -16.50 -16.00
N LEU A 66 6.64 -15.19 -15.80
CA LEU A 66 6.10 -14.09 -16.64
C LEU A 66 4.84 -13.34 -16.12
N GLY A 67 4.69 -13.16 -14.83
CA GLY A 67 3.72 -12.17 -14.32
C GLY A 67 2.25 -12.57 -14.38
N ILE A 68 1.94 -13.75 -14.89
CA ILE A 68 0.60 -14.34 -14.87
C ILE A 68 0.52 -15.20 -13.61
N PHE A 69 -0.28 -14.79 -12.63
CA PHE A 69 -0.53 -15.62 -11.45
C PHE A 69 -0.99 -17.01 -11.90
N SER A 70 -0.30 -18.04 -11.42
CA SER A 70 -0.76 -19.41 -11.64
C SER A 70 -2.14 -19.54 -11.00
N VAL A 71 -3.12 -19.94 -11.79
CA VAL A 71 -4.51 -20.12 -11.34
C VAL A 71 -4.56 -21.05 -10.12
N ALA A 72 -3.62 -21.99 -10.02
CA ALA A 72 -3.50 -22.89 -8.90
C ALA A 72 -3.17 -22.16 -7.57
N TYR A 73 -2.22 -21.21 -7.59
CA TYR A 73 -1.92 -20.38 -6.40
C TYR A 73 -3.08 -19.50 -6.00
N LEU A 74 -3.85 -18.98 -6.95
CA LEU A 74 -5.04 -18.20 -6.65
C LEU A 74 -6.08 -19.04 -5.88
N TYR A 75 -6.33 -20.28 -6.30
CA TYR A 75 -7.26 -21.17 -5.60
C TYR A 75 -6.76 -21.55 -4.22
N VAL A 76 -5.45 -21.81 -4.04
CA VAL A 76 -4.86 -22.09 -2.73
C VAL A 76 -4.97 -20.85 -1.82
N ALA A 77 -4.62 -19.66 -2.31
CA ALA A 77 -4.74 -18.42 -1.55
C ALA A 77 -6.20 -18.14 -1.15
N LEU A 78 -7.14 -18.35 -2.07
CA LEU A 78 -8.58 -18.22 -1.81
C LEU A 78 -9.06 -19.24 -0.77
N ALA A 79 -8.62 -20.49 -0.85
CA ALA A 79 -8.98 -21.52 0.13
C ALA A 79 -8.44 -21.17 1.52
N VAL A 80 -7.18 -20.77 1.64
CA VAL A 80 -6.58 -20.33 2.90
C VAL A 80 -7.31 -19.08 3.43
N PHE A 81 -7.61 -18.12 2.56
CA PHE A 81 -8.39 -16.93 2.96
C PHE A 81 -9.76 -17.31 3.53
N VAL A 82 -10.51 -18.18 2.86
CA VAL A 82 -11.83 -18.63 3.33
C VAL A 82 -11.70 -19.35 4.67
N VAL A 83 -10.74 -20.25 4.83
CA VAL A 83 -10.52 -20.98 6.08
C VAL A 83 -10.19 -20.01 7.22
N VAL A 84 -9.27 -19.07 7.02
CA VAL A 84 -8.89 -18.06 8.01
C VAL A 84 -10.07 -17.14 8.32
N TYR A 85 -10.81 -16.69 7.31
CA TYR A 85 -11.97 -15.81 7.49
C TYR A 85 -13.05 -16.48 8.33
N VAL A 86 -13.39 -17.75 8.00
CA VAL A 86 -14.38 -18.52 8.75
C VAL A 86 -13.89 -18.80 10.17
N ALA A 87 -12.63 -19.19 10.36
CA ALA A 87 -12.06 -19.43 11.68
C ALA A 87 -12.13 -18.18 12.57
N LEU A 88 -11.72 -17.02 12.03
CA LEU A 88 -11.78 -15.76 12.74
C LEU A 88 -13.23 -15.31 13.01
N HIS A 89 -14.17 -15.59 12.10
CA HIS A 89 -15.58 -15.31 12.31
C HIS A 89 -16.17 -16.14 13.46
N LEU A 90 -15.89 -17.44 13.49
CA LEU A 90 -16.31 -18.35 14.55
C LEU A 90 -15.71 -17.94 15.92
N VAL A 91 -14.41 -17.59 15.93
CA VAL A 91 -13.75 -17.11 17.15
C VAL A 91 -14.36 -15.80 17.62
N ASN A 92 -14.66 -14.86 16.71
CA ASN A 92 -15.25 -13.58 17.06
C ASN A 92 -16.66 -13.71 17.66
N ASP A 93 -17.44 -14.69 17.23
CA ASP A 93 -18.78 -14.97 17.76
C ASP A 93 -18.79 -15.85 19.02
N SER A 94 -17.64 -16.42 19.38
CA SER A 94 -17.44 -17.26 20.56
C SER A 94 -17.44 -16.45 21.88
N ARG A 95 -17.34 -17.15 23.00
CA ARG A 95 -17.15 -16.54 24.33
C ARG A 95 -15.87 -15.71 24.39
N THR A 96 -14.80 -16.17 23.76
CA THR A 96 -13.51 -15.46 23.67
C THR A 96 -13.66 -14.14 22.89
N GLY A 97 -14.37 -14.15 21.75
CA GLY A 97 -14.62 -12.94 20.97
C GLY A 97 -15.42 -11.88 21.72
N ARG A 98 -16.40 -12.29 22.54
CA ARG A 98 -17.13 -11.37 23.42
C ARG A 98 -16.22 -10.78 24.50
N ALA A 99 -15.34 -11.60 25.10
CA ALA A 99 -14.35 -11.14 26.06
C ALA A 99 -13.32 -10.17 25.43
N TRP A 100 -12.93 -10.39 24.17
CA TRP A 100 -12.09 -9.43 23.46
C TRP A 100 -12.77 -8.09 23.22
N ARG A 101 -14.05 -8.10 22.86
CA ARG A 101 -14.82 -6.85 22.68
C ARG A 101 -14.92 -6.05 23.96
N SER A 102 -15.28 -6.68 25.09
CA SER A 102 -15.35 -5.98 26.39
C SER A 102 -13.97 -5.46 26.84
N SER A 103 -12.91 -6.24 26.67
CA SER A 103 -11.55 -5.83 27.02
C SER A 103 -10.99 -4.71 26.10
N ARG A 104 -11.56 -4.55 24.89
CA ARG A 104 -11.21 -3.46 23.96
C ARG A 104 -11.88 -2.14 24.37
N GLU A 105 -13.08 -2.18 24.88
CA GLU A 105 -13.85 -0.99 25.28
C GLU A 105 -13.31 -0.42 26.59
N ASP A 106 -13.20 -1.23 27.62
CA ASP A 106 -12.63 -0.84 28.90
C ASP A 106 -11.83 -2.00 29.52
N PRO A 107 -10.49 -2.01 29.35
CA PRO A 107 -9.65 -3.06 29.90
C PRO A 107 -9.60 -3.05 31.44
N LEU A 108 -9.83 -1.88 32.09
CA LEU A 108 -9.82 -1.78 33.54
C LEU A 108 -11.09 -2.38 34.12
N ALA A 109 -12.27 -2.01 33.60
CA ALA A 109 -13.53 -2.59 34.01
C ALA A 109 -13.58 -4.10 33.77
N ALA A 110 -13.06 -4.58 32.61
CA ALA A 110 -12.96 -5.99 32.30
C ALA A 110 -12.12 -6.75 33.34
N ASN A 111 -10.98 -6.17 33.78
CA ASN A 111 -10.12 -6.77 34.78
C ASN A 111 -10.79 -6.81 36.17
N LEU A 112 -11.49 -5.74 36.57
CA LEU A 112 -12.26 -5.69 37.82
C LEU A 112 -13.40 -6.72 37.86
N MET A 113 -13.97 -7.08 36.71
CA MET A 113 -14.96 -8.14 36.55
C MET A 113 -14.35 -9.54 36.52
N GLY A 114 -13.04 -9.68 36.81
CA GLY A 114 -12.33 -10.97 36.89
C GLY A 114 -11.93 -11.56 35.55
N MET A 115 -11.99 -10.81 34.46
CA MET A 115 -11.51 -11.30 33.15
C MET A 115 -9.98 -11.21 33.04
N PRO A 116 -9.29 -12.28 32.58
CA PRO A 116 -7.83 -12.28 32.45
C PRO A 116 -7.40 -11.50 31.19
N VAL A 117 -7.43 -10.17 31.25
CA VAL A 117 -7.18 -9.25 30.12
C VAL A 117 -5.83 -9.50 29.45
N ASN A 118 -4.77 -9.80 30.22
CA ASN A 118 -3.45 -10.08 29.68
C ASN A 118 -3.42 -11.36 28.84
N TRP A 119 -4.11 -12.40 29.29
CA TRP A 119 -4.24 -13.65 28.54
C TRP A 119 -5.06 -13.46 27.25
N LEU A 120 -6.13 -12.68 27.31
CA LEU A 120 -6.93 -12.34 26.14
C LEU A 120 -6.12 -11.58 25.10
N LYS A 121 -5.28 -10.63 25.51
CA LYS A 121 -4.35 -9.92 24.61
C LYS A 121 -3.34 -10.86 23.97
N LEU A 122 -2.74 -11.77 24.79
CA LEU A 122 -1.81 -12.77 24.29
C LEU A 122 -2.45 -13.68 23.24
N MET A 123 -3.65 -14.19 23.49
CA MET A 123 -4.39 -15.01 22.55
C MET A 123 -4.66 -14.25 21.23
N ALA A 124 -5.09 -12.98 21.30
CA ALA A 124 -5.30 -12.16 20.10
C ALA A 124 -4.01 -12.00 19.29
N PHE A 125 -2.88 -11.79 19.96
CA PHE A 125 -1.58 -11.73 19.31
C PHE A 125 -1.19 -13.07 18.67
N MET A 126 -1.42 -14.18 19.32
CA MET A 126 -1.15 -15.53 18.78
C MET A 126 -1.97 -15.82 17.52
N PHE A 127 -3.27 -15.45 17.48
CA PHE A 127 -4.09 -15.56 16.27
C PHE A 127 -3.57 -14.67 15.14
N GLY A 128 -3.18 -13.45 15.45
CA GLY A 128 -2.56 -12.55 14.48
C GLY A 128 -1.25 -13.11 13.91
N ALA A 129 -0.38 -13.64 14.77
CA ALA A 129 0.88 -14.25 14.36
C ALA A 129 0.65 -15.49 13.48
N ALA A 130 -0.30 -16.36 13.85
CA ALA A 130 -0.63 -17.54 13.06
C ALA A 130 -1.15 -17.19 11.66
N THR A 131 -2.04 -16.21 11.55
CA THR A 131 -2.55 -15.75 10.24
C THR A 131 -1.44 -15.08 9.41
N ALA A 132 -0.56 -14.31 10.04
CA ALA A 132 0.59 -13.70 9.38
C ALA A 132 1.58 -14.76 8.85
N ALA A 133 1.85 -15.82 9.64
CA ALA A 133 2.71 -16.91 9.23
C ALA A 133 2.15 -17.68 8.01
N LEU A 134 0.84 -17.97 8.00
CA LEU A 134 0.17 -18.60 6.85
C LEU A 134 0.26 -17.73 5.60
N THR A 135 -0.01 -16.44 5.72
CA THR A 135 0.07 -15.51 4.59
C THR A 135 1.51 -15.34 4.11
N GLY A 136 2.46 -15.24 5.05
CA GLY A 136 3.89 -15.13 4.75
C GLY A 136 4.44 -16.35 4.01
N SER A 137 4.03 -17.55 4.38
CA SER A 137 4.45 -18.78 3.69
C SER A 137 3.91 -18.85 2.25
N LEU A 138 2.66 -18.46 2.03
CA LEU A 138 2.08 -18.35 0.69
C LEU A 138 2.81 -17.30 -0.15
N PHE A 139 3.09 -16.15 0.44
CA PHE A 139 3.82 -15.06 -0.23
C PHE A 139 5.23 -15.49 -0.64
N ALA A 140 5.96 -16.12 0.27
CA ALA A 140 7.31 -16.62 0.03
C ALA A 140 7.35 -17.65 -1.12
N SER A 141 6.43 -18.59 -1.09
CA SER A 141 6.32 -19.63 -2.12
C SER A 141 5.90 -19.07 -3.49
N LEU A 142 5.00 -18.08 -3.52
CA LEU A 142 4.56 -17.42 -4.76
C LEU A 142 5.69 -16.61 -5.42
N ASN A 143 6.48 -15.90 -4.60
CA ASN A 143 7.58 -15.06 -5.11
C ASN A 143 8.89 -15.83 -5.32
N GLY A 144 8.97 -17.09 -4.90
CA GLY A 144 10.20 -17.89 -4.95
C GLY A 144 11.33 -17.37 -4.05
N GLY A 145 11.05 -16.37 -3.21
CA GLY A 145 12.03 -15.77 -2.31
C GLY A 145 11.44 -14.79 -1.32
N VAL A 146 12.22 -14.44 -0.31
CA VAL A 146 11.85 -13.47 0.72
C VAL A 146 12.96 -12.45 0.85
N TYR A 147 12.66 -11.19 0.54
CA TYR A 147 13.60 -10.09 0.57
C TYR A 147 13.22 -9.08 1.66
N PRO A 148 14.18 -8.62 2.49
CA PRO A 148 13.90 -7.62 3.54
C PRO A 148 13.25 -6.34 3.03
N THR A 149 13.60 -5.92 1.83
CA THR A 149 13.05 -4.72 1.17
C THR A 149 11.55 -4.81 0.92
N THR A 150 10.99 -6.01 0.76
CA THR A 150 9.55 -6.23 0.59
C THR A 150 8.76 -5.91 1.85
N PHE A 151 9.37 -6.10 3.03
CA PHE A 151 8.76 -5.84 4.34
C PHE A 151 9.10 -4.46 4.90
N ALA A 152 9.49 -3.53 4.04
CA ALA A 152 9.80 -2.16 4.41
C ALA A 152 8.54 -1.37 4.82
N PHE A 153 8.77 -0.17 5.34
CA PHE A 153 7.72 0.74 5.84
C PHE A 153 6.51 0.94 4.89
N PRO A 154 6.66 0.98 3.55
CA PRO A 154 5.54 1.10 2.63
C PRO A 154 4.49 -0.02 2.74
N LEU A 155 4.90 -1.27 2.98
CA LEU A 155 3.96 -2.37 3.19
C LEU A 155 3.11 -2.13 4.44
N LEU A 156 3.73 -1.66 5.53
CA LEU A 156 3.03 -1.33 6.76
C LEU A 156 1.95 -0.28 6.53
N ILE A 157 2.28 0.84 5.84
CA ILE A 157 1.30 1.88 5.50
C ILE A 157 0.15 1.31 4.68
N THR A 158 0.45 0.46 3.70
CA THR A 158 -0.56 -0.18 2.85
C THR A 158 -1.54 -1.00 3.68
N ILE A 159 -1.04 -1.86 4.57
CA ILE A 159 -1.89 -2.69 5.45
C ILE A 159 -2.71 -1.81 6.40
N TYR A 160 -2.11 -0.78 7.00
CA TYR A 160 -2.85 0.16 7.85
C TYR A 160 -3.95 0.88 7.08
N THR A 161 -3.68 1.32 5.85
CA THR A 161 -4.68 1.97 5.01
C THR A 161 -5.85 1.02 4.70
N MET A 162 -5.59 -0.25 4.39
CA MET A 162 -6.62 -1.27 4.18
C MET A 162 -7.52 -1.43 5.40
N VAL A 163 -6.94 -1.50 6.60
CA VAL A 163 -7.67 -1.69 7.86
C VAL A 163 -8.46 -0.45 8.24
N ILE A 164 -7.87 0.75 8.13
CA ILE A 164 -8.52 2.01 8.49
C ILE A 164 -9.64 2.34 7.51
N LEU A 165 -9.37 2.23 6.20
CA LEU A 165 -10.36 2.46 5.16
C LEU A 165 -11.54 1.49 5.29
N GLY A 166 -11.27 0.22 5.52
CA GLY A 166 -12.29 -0.81 5.68
C GLY A 166 -13.13 -0.63 6.95
N GLY A 167 -12.50 -0.18 8.00
CA GLY A 167 -13.08 0.00 9.34
C GLY A 167 -12.59 -1.06 10.33
N ALA A 168 -11.74 -0.62 11.26
CA ALA A 168 -11.20 -1.46 12.32
C ALA A 168 -12.34 -1.98 13.22
N GLY A 169 -12.44 -3.30 13.36
CA GLY A 169 -13.42 -3.96 14.22
C GLY A 169 -14.43 -4.85 13.49
N ARG A 170 -14.57 -4.71 12.18
CA ARG A 170 -15.39 -5.60 11.34
C ARG A 170 -14.55 -6.30 10.29
N GLN A 171 -14.54 -7.63 10.29
CA GLN A 171 -13.79 -8.44 9.31
C GLN A 171 -14.18 -8.12 7.87
N ALA A 172 -15.50 -8.05 7.59
CA ALA A 172 -15.99 -7.70 6.26
C ALA A 172 -15.53 -6.30 5.81
N GLY A 173 -15.40 -5.35 6.75
CA GLY A 173 -14.85 -4.02 6.48
C GLY A 173 -13.41 -4.09 6.03
N VAL A 174 -12.56 -4.81 6.76
CA VAL A 174 -11.14 -4.96 6.43
C VAL A 174 -10.95 -5.64 5.07
N VAL A 175 -11.75 -6.67 4.76
CA VAL A 175 -11.73 -7.32 3.43
C VAL A 175 -12.10 -6.34 2.31
N LEU A 176 -13.14 -5.55 2.51
CA LEU A 176 -13.54 -4.52 1.55
C LEU A 176 -12.44 -3.46 1.38
N GLY A 177 -11.83 -3.01 2.48
CA GLY A 177 -10.69 -2.09 2.44
C GLY A 177 -9.50 -2.67 1.68
N ALA A 178 -9.19 -3.95 1.88
CA ALA A 178 -8.13 -4.65 1.17
C ALA A 178 -8.42 -4.73 -0.34
N ILE A 179 -9.66 -5.02 -0.74
CA ILE A 179 -10.07 -5.05 -2.16
C ILE A 179 -9.93 -3.65 -2.77
N VAL A 180 -10.47 -2.62 -2.13
CA VAL A 180 -10.41 -1.25 -2.65
C VAL A 180 -8.99 -0.76 -2.80
N VAL A 181 -8.15 -0.95 -1.77
CA VAL A 181 -6.75 -0.53 -1.82
C VAL A 181 -5.95 -1.37 -2.81
N GLY A 182 -6.20 -2.69 -2.89
CA GLY A 182 -5.54 -3.58 -3.85
C GLY A 182 -5.85 -3.20 -5.30
N VAL A 183 -7.12 -2.97 -5.63
CA VAL A 183 -7.53 -2.52 -6.96
C VAL A 183 -6.91 -1.15 -7.26
N LEU A 184 -6.92 -0.23 -6.31
CA LEU A 184 -6.32 1.09 -6.50
C LEU A 184 -4.82 1.02 -6.79
N LEU A 185 -4.08 0.19 -6.03
CA LEU A 185 -2.64 0.02 -6.25
C LEU A 185 -2.32 -0.61 -7.59
N GLU A 186 -3.16 -1.51 -8.06
CA GLU A 186 -2.99 -2.14 -9.38
C GLU A 186 -3.32 -1.15 -10.50
N THR A 187 -4.40 -0.37 -10.37
CA THR A 187 -4.73 0.67 -11.36
C THR A 187 -3.69 1.79 -11.41
N LEU A 188 -3.03 2.10 -10.29
CA LEU A 188 -1.92 3.06 -10.25
C LEU A 188 -0.59 2.49 -10.78
N ARG A 189 -0.58 1.25 -11.24
CA ARG A 189 0.61 0.62 -11.81
C ARG A 189 0.91 1.13 -13.21
N ASP A 190 -0.11 1.24 -14.02
CA ASP A 190 -0.02 1.73 -15.39
C ASP A 190 -0.36 3.22 -15.44
N ALA A 191 0.49 4.01 -16.10
CA ALA A 191 0.31 5.45 -16.17
C ALA A 191 -1.02 5.85 -16.84
N ASN A 192 -1.46 5.08 -17.85
CA ASN A 192 -2.71 5.30 -18.53
C ASN A 192 -3.92 5.13 -17.59
N ASP A 193 -3.97 3.99 -16.87
CA ASP A 193 -5.07 3.71 -15.95
C ASP A 193 -5.06 4.67 -14.75
N ALA A 194 -3.87 5.02 -14.24
CA ALA A 194 -3.70 6.00 -13.18
C ALA A 194 -4.26 7.38 -13.57
N GLN A 195 -4.06 7.78 -14.82
CA GLN A 195 -4.58 9.04 -15.37
C GLN A 195 -6.11 9.05 -15.35
N TYR A 196 -6.77 8.02 -15.87
CA TYR A 196 -8.23 7.91 -15.85
C TYR A 196 -8.78 7.90 -14.41
N VAL A 197 -8.16 7.17 -13.50
CA VAL A 197 -8.59 7.11 -12.09
C VAL A 197 -8.47 8.47 -11.42
N PHE A 198 -7.38 9.21 -11.64
CA PHE A 198 -7.20 10.53 -11.07
C PHE A 198 -8.29 11.51 -11.53
N TYR A 199 -8.49 11.65 -12.84
CA TYR A 199 -9.50 12.59 -13.34
C TYR A 199 -10.92 12.17 -13.01
N ALA A 200 -11.20 10.85 -12.95
CA ALA A 200 -12.50 10.35 -12.50
C ALA A 200 -12.75 10.68 -11.02
N LEU A 201 -11.75 10.50 -10.14
CA LEU A 201 -11.85 10.83 -8.71
C LEU A 201 -12.01 12.34 -8.50
N VAL A 202 -11.26 13.17 -9.23
CA VAL A 202 -11.41 14.64 -9.19
C VAL A 202 -12.82 15.05 -9.61
N LEU A 203 -13.32 14.51 -10.72
CA LEU A 203 -14.68 14.80 -11.21
C LEU A 203 -15.74 14.36 -10.18
N LEU A 204 -15.59 13.15 -9.62
CA LEU A 204 -16.51 12.60 -8.62
C LEU A 204 -16.51 13.44 -7.34
N GLY A 205 -15.34 13.88 -6.88
CA GLY A 205 -15.18 14.80 -5.76
C GLY A 205 -15.83 16.15 -6.00
N LEU A 206 -15.68 16.72 -7.20
CA LEU A 206 -16.32 17.96 -7.61
C LEU A 206 -17.86 17.83 -7.66
N VAL A 207 -18.36 16.74 -8.26
CA VAL A 207 -19.80 16.46 -8.30
C VAL A 207 -20.36 16.26 -6.88
N GLY A 208 -19.63 15.54 -6.00
CA GLY A 208 -20.04 15.32 -4.62
C GLY A 208 -20.12 16.60 -3.78
N THR A 209 -19.17 17.54 -4.00
CA THR A 209 -19.09 18.79 -3.23
C THR A 209 -19.99 19.90 -3.80
N LEU A 210 -20.01 20.07 -5.12
CA LEU A 210 -20.74 21.15 -5.78
C LEU A 210 -22.13 20.72 -6.28
N ARG A 211 -22.45 19.41 -6.22
CA ARG A 211 -23.62 18.79 -6.83
C ARG A 211 -23.71 19.12 -8.32
N LEU A 212 -24.70 18.61 -9.05
CA LEU A 212 -24.93 19.00 -10.46
C LEU A 212 -25.54 20.42 -10.51
N SER A 213 -24.73 21.45 -10.32
CA SER A 213 -25.16 22.85 -10.26
C SER A 213 -24.43 23.70 -11.32
N ARG A 214 -24.95 24.92 -11.59
CA ARG A 214 -24.28 25.90 -12.45
C ARG A 214 -22.85 26.21 -11.96
N ARG A 215 -22.56 26.02 -10.65
CA ARG A 215 -21.23 26.25 -10.08
C ARG A 215 -20.23 25.17 -10.55
N LEU A 216 -20.68 23.92 -10.67
CA LEU A 216 -19.84 22.85 -11.22
C LEU A 216 -19.46 23.15 -12.67
N ALA A 217 -20.44 23.51 -13.50
CA ALA A 217 -20.18 23.89 -14.89
C ALA A 217 -19.21 25.08 -14.98
N ALA A 218 -19.39 26.10 -14.15
CA ALA A 218 -18.51 27.28 -14.13
C ALA A 218 -17.08 26.91 -13.73
N VAL A 219 -16.88 25.99 -12.75
CA VAL A 219 -15.56 25.52 -12.36
C VAL A 219 -14.92 24.70 -13.48
N LEU A 220 -15.65 23.77 -14.10
CA LEU A 220 -15.11 22.95 -15.20
C LEU A 220 -14.71 23.83 -16.41
N VAL A 221 -15.56 24.77 -16.79
CA VAL A 221 -15.22 25.73 -17.85
C VAL A 221 -14.05 26.61 -17.46
N GLY A 222 -14.00 27.08 -16.20
CA GLY A 222 -12.89 27.88 -15.69
C GLY A 222 -11.56 27.11 -15.72
N VAL A 223 -11.57 25.85 -15.33
CA VAL A 223 -10.38 24.96 -15.38
C VAL A 223 -9.93 24.74 -16.83
N ALA A 224 -10.87 24.45 -17.73
CA ALA A 224 -10.58 24.26 -19.15
C ALA A 224 -9.96 25.53 -19.78
N VAL A 225 -10.58 26.69 -19.55
CA VAL A 225 -10.09 27.96 -20.07
C VAL A 225 -8.75 28.37 -19.47
N LEU A 226 -8.59 28.25 -18.16
CA LEU A 226 -7.36 28.65 -17.50
C LEU A 226 -6.18 27.71 -17.89
N GLY A 227 -6.42 26.40 -17.97
CA GLY A 227 -5.39 25.45 -18.40
C GLY A 227 -4.91 25.75 -19.82
N TYR A 228 -5.86 25.95 -20.75
CA TYR A 228 -5.54 26.29 -22.13
C TYR A 228 -4.83 27.64 -22.25
N ALA A 229 -5.26 28.66 -21.48
CA ALA A 229 -4.57 29.94 -21.44
C ALA A 229 -3.13 29.85 -20.96
N ILE A 230 -2.89 29.06 -19.92
CA ILE A 230 -1.51 28.79 -19.38
C ILE A 230 -0.69 28.05 -20.44
N HIS A 231 -1.26 27.06 -21.12
CA HIS A 231 -0.60 26.33 -22.21
C HIS A 231 -0.17 27.27 -23.35
N LEU A 232 -1.05 28.14 -23.80
CA LEU A 232 -0.74 29.13 -24.84
C LEU A 232 0.36 30.12 -24.42
N VAL A 233 0.30 30.63 -23.20
CA VAL A 233 1.30 31.56 -22.66
C VAL A 233 2.66 30.84 -22.50
N ALA A 234 2.69 29.62 -22.00
CA ALA A 234 3.91 28.83 -21.87
C ALA A 234 4.54 28.56 -23.25
N GLY A 235 3.75 28.17 -24.24
CA GLY A 235 4.21 27.94 -25.61
C GLY A 235 4.72 29.20 -26.32
N ALA A 236 4.14 30.38 -25.98
CA ALA A 236 4.59 31.68 -26.52
C ALA A 236 5.95 32.10 -25.90
N ILE A 237 6.28 31.67 -24.70
CA ILE A 237 7.55 31.97 -24.03
C ILE A 237 8.64 31.03 -24.54
N ASP A 238 8.37 29.72 -24.51
CA ASP A 238 9.30 28.70 -24.98
C ASP A 238 8.52 27.42 -25.37
N SER A 239 8.69 26.96 -26.60
CA SER A 239 8.02 25.76 -27.12
C SER A 239 8.42 24.50 -26.35
N ALA A 240 9.62 24.44 -25.79
CA ALA A 240 10.10 23.29 -24.99
C ALA A 240 9.23 23.00 -23.76
N TRP A 241 8.41 23.94 -23.31
CA TRP A 241 7.48 23.76 -22.20
C TRP A 241 6.18 23.05 -22.57
N VAL A 242 5.86 22.98 -23.87
CA VAL A 242 4.59 22.43 -24.38
C VAL A 242 4.78 21.28 -25.37
N ASP A 243 6.02 21.01 -25.82
CA ASP A 243 6.34 19.96 -26.79
C ASP A 243 6.47 18.56 -26.15
N GLY A 244 6.33 18.44 -24.84
CA GLY A 244 6.31 17.17 -24.14
C GLY A 244 5.02 16.39 -24.39
N THR A 245 5.07 15.08 -24.21
CA THR A 245 3.88 14.20 -24.30
C THR A 245 3.48 13.69 -22.91
N SER A 246 2.17 13.60 -22.65
CA SER A 246 1.66 13.04 -21.40
C SER A 246 2.09 11.57 -21.27
N PRO A 247 2.67 11.15 -20.11
CA PRO A 247 3.08 9.76 -19.87
C PRO A 247 1.93 8.76 -19.89
N GLY A 248 0.68 9.21 -19.67
CA GLY A 248 -0.50 8.35 -19.64
C GLY A 248 -0.90 7.80 -21.00
N GLY A 249 -0.61 8.52 -22.09
CA GLY A 249 -0.98 8.13 -23.45
C GLY A 249 -2.49 8.07 -23.69
N GLY A 250 -2.88 7.48 -24.83
CA GLY A 250 -4.27 7.36 -25.23
C GLY A 250 -4.95 8.71 -25.55
N TRP A 251 -6.25 8.67 -25.88
CA TRP A 251 -7.01 9.88 -26.25
C TRP A 251 -7.03 10.97 -25.16
N LEU A 252 -7.03 10.56 -23.89
CA LEU A 252 -7.03 11.49 -22.76
C LEU A 252 -5.65 12.14 -22.61
N GLY A 253 -4.58 11.36 -22.72
CA GLY A 253 -3.21 11.87 -22.71
C GLY A 253 -2.96 12.86 -23.85
N ASP A 254 -3.44 12.55 -25.07
CA ASP A 254 -3.36 13.45 -26.22
C ASP A 254 -4.12 14.77 -25.96
N ALA A 255 -5.33 14.68 -25.43
CA ALA A 255 -6.13 15.87 -25.09
C ALA A 255 -5.45 16.71 -24.00
N LEU A 256 -4.83 16.08 -23.01
CA LEU A 256 -4.13 16.76 -21.92
C LEU A 256 -2.81 17.39 -22.37
N THR A 257 -2.10 16.78 -23.30
CA THR A 257 -0.88 17.34 -23.89
C THR A 257 -1.17 18.71 -24.53
N HIS A 258 -2.34 18.88 -25.17
CA HIS A 258 -2.74 20.16 -25.77
C HIS A 258 -3.43 21.14 -24.80
N TRP A 259 -3.71 20.69 -23.58
CA TRP A 259 -4.41 21.52 -22.60
C TRP A 259 -3.53 21.97 -21.42
N THR A 260 -2.65 21.09 -20.91
CA THR A 260 -1.76 21.40 -19.79
C THR A 260 -0.33 21.63 -20.27
N VAL A 261 0.51 22.16 -19.42
CA VAL A 261 1.95 22.33 -19.70
C VAL A 261 2.66 21.03 -19.41
N VAL A 262 3.26 20.41 -20.44
CA VAL A 262 4.08 19.19 -20.31
C VAL A 262 5.45 19.48 -20.93
N PRO A 263 6.45 19.87 -20.13
CA PRO A 263 7.80 20.14 -20.63
C PRO A 263 8.49 18.86 -21.04
N THR A 264 9.30 18.92 -22.11
CA THR A 264 10.14 17.82 -22.59
C THR A 264 11.15 17.38 -21.53
N GLU A 265 11.78 18.32 -20.83
CA GLU A 265 12.68 18.07 -19.72
C GLU A 265 12.36 19.02 -18.56
N PRO A 266 11.57 18.60 -17.58
CA PRO A 266 11.27 19.45 -16.43
C PRO A 266 12.53 19.67 -15.60
N ALA A 267 12.94 20.93 -15.40
CA ALA A 267 14.05 21.26 -14.52
C ALA A 267 13.86 20.65 -13.13
N GLY A 268 14.92 20.09 -12.55
CA GLY A 268 14.84 19.30 -11.33
C GLY A 268 14.20 20.01 -10.11
N TRP A 269 14.23 21.35 -10.09
CA TRP A 269 13.61 22.16 -9.02
C TRP A 269 12.07 22.32 -9.19
N ILE A 270 11.55 22.15 -10.43
CA ILE A 270 10.11 22.31 -10.72
C ILE A 270 9.28 21.26 -9.96
N LYS A 271 9.77 20.02 -9.93
CA LYS A 271 9.10 18.90 -9.25
C LYS A 271 8.81 19.18 -7.77
N PRO A 272 9.83 19.48 -6.92
CA PRO A 272 9.56 19.74 -5.50
C PRO A 272 8.78 21.03 -5.26
N VAL A 273 9.02 22.08 -6.05
CA VAL A 273 8.32 23.37 -5.88
C VAL A 273 6.84 23.25 -6.23
N SER A 274 6.50 22.60 -7.33
CA SER A 274 5.10 22.42 -7.75
C SER A 274 4.33 21.53 -6.76
N TYR A 275 4.99 20.49 -6.22
CA TYR A 275 4.40 19.63 -5.19
C TYR A 275 4.12 20.40 -3.88
N VAL A 276 5.10 21.15 -3.38
CA VAL A 276 4.92 22.01 -2.19
C VAL A 276 3.84 23.06 -2.45
N GLY A 277 3.84 23.67 -3.64
CA GLY A 277 2.81 24.62 -4.06
C GLY A 277 1.41 24.02 -4.06
N LEU A 278 1.26 22.78 -4.54
CA LEU A 278 -0.01 22.04 -4.49
C LEU A 278 -0.48 21.83 -3.06
N VAL A 279 0.39 21.30 -2.19
CA VAL A 279 0.06 21.08 -0.77
C VAL A 279 -0.34 22.39 -0.09
N ALA A 280 0.44 23.46 -0.29
CA ALA A 280 0.14 24.77 0.28
C ALA A 280 -1.20 25.33 -0.24
N SER A 281 -1.49 25.19 -1.54
CA SER A 281 -2.74 25.66 -2.13
C SER A 281 -3.97 24.88 -1.65
N VAL A 282 -3.84 23.56 -1.45
CA VAL A 282 -4.89 22.72 -0.85
C VAL A 282 -5.13 23.15 0.61
N LEU A 283 -4.08 23.38 1.40
CA LEU A 283 -4.21 23.90 2.76
C LEU A 283 -4.88 25.28 2.78
N LEU A 284 -4.50 26.17 1.86
CA LEU A 284 -5.13 27.49 1.72
C LEU A 284 -6.64 27.35 1.45
N LEU A 285 -7.05 26.40 0.60
CA LEU A 285 -8.46 26.14 0.32
C LEU A 285 -9.26 25.75 1.58
N THR A 286 -8.64 25.13 2.57
CA THR A 286 -9.32 24.80 3.83
C THR A 286 -9.54 26.01 4.73
N LEU A 287 -8.72 27.06 4.60
CA LEU A 287 -8.77 28.29 5.39
C LEU A 287 -9.73 29.33 4.81
N VAL A 288 -10.03 29.26 3.51
CA VAL A 288 -10.81 30.27 2.79
C VAL A 288 -12.31 29.96 2.80
N ARG A 289 -13.13 31.01 2.94
CA ARG A 289 -14.60 30.93 3.01
C ARG A 289 -15.27 30.88 1.63
N ASP A 290 -16.38 30.18 1.58
CA ASP A 290 -17.33 29.81 0.53
C ASP A 290 -17.17 30.39 -0.90
N ARG A 291 -17.26 31.69 -1.12
CA ARG A 291 -17.21 32.25 -2.49
C ARG A 291 -15.79 32.28 -3.06
N LEU A 292 -14.82 32.70 -2.26
CA LEU A 292 -13.41 32.72 -2.64
C LEU A 292 -12.86 31.30 -2.83
N ARG A 293 -13.37 30.33 -2.08
CA ARG A 293 -13.00 28.92 -2.20
C ARG A 293 -13.32 28.37 -3.60
N ILE A 294 -14.48 28.72 -4.18
CA ILE A 294 -14.86 28.27 -5.53
C ILE A 294 -13.94 28.89 -6.60
N VAL A 295 -13.57 30.15 -6.43
CA VAL A 295 -12.66 30.83 -7.37
C VAL A 295 -11.25 30.27 -7.30
N LEU A 296 -10.72 30.05 -6.07
CA LEU A 296 -9.40 29.48 -5.85
C LEU A 296 -9.32 28.00 -6.24
N LEU A 297 -10.45 27.30 -6.28
CA LEU A 297 -10.49 25.90 -6.68
C LEU A 297 -10.04 25.71 -8.14
N VAL A 298 -10.29 26.68 -9.01
CA VAL A 298 -9.91 26.61 -10.43
C VAL A 298 -8.38 26.56 -10.62
N PRO A 299 -7.58 27.52 -10.11
CA PRO A 299 -6.12 27.44 -10.26
C PRO A 299 -5.52 26.26 -9.49
N VAL A 300 -6.11 25.84 -8.37
CA VAL A 300 -5.64 24.67 -7.64
C VAL A 300 -5.85 23.38 -8.45
N LEU A 301 -6.96 23.24 -9.16
CA LEU A 301 -7.20 22.07 -10.02
C LEU A 301 -6.26 22.05 -11.23
N VAL A 302 -5.96 23.19 -11.83
CA VAL A 302 -4.97 23.28 -12.92
C VAL A 302 -3.59 22.92 -12.40
N LEU A 303 -3.20 23.43 -11.22
CA LEU A 303 -1.94 23.05 -10.58
C LEU A 303 -1.91 21.54 -10.22
N ALA A 304 -3.03 20.99 -9.74
CA ALA A 304 -3.13 19.57 -9.46
C ALA A 304 -2.95 18.71 -10.72
N SER A 305 -3.55 19.11 -11.84
CA SER A 305 -3.33 18.43 -13.13
C SER A 305 -1.89 18.54 -13.60
N PHE A 306 -1.27 19.71 -13.47
CA PHE A 306 0.14 19.91 -13.80
C PHE A 306 1.07 19.00 -12.96
N VAL A 307 0.85 18.95 -11.64
CA VAL A 307 1.65 18.11 -10.74
C VAL A 307 1.41 16.63 -11.03
N TRP A 308 0.17 16.25 -11.34
CA TRP A 308 -0.16 14.88 -11.69
C TRP A 308 0.60 14.41 -12.93
N GLU A 309 0.52 15.16 -14.03
CA GLU A 309 1.13 14.80 -15.30
C GLU A 309 2.66 14.84 -15.26
N ASN A 310 3.25 15.84 -14.59
CA ASN A 310 4.70 16.07 -14.65
C ASN A 310 5.51 15.48 -13.49
N VAL A 311 4.86 15.23 -12.35
CA VAL A 311 5.56 14.77 -11.13
C VAL A 311 5.12 13.38 -10.72
N MET A 312 3.81 13.14 -10.68
CA MET A 312 3.26 11.90 -10.15
C MET A 312 3.22 10.77 -11.18
N LEU A 313 2.76 11.05 -12.38
CA LEU A 313 2.59 10.04 -13.42
C LEU A 313 3.90 9.43 -13.93
N PRO A 314 5.02 10.20 -14.08
CA PRO A 314 6.32 9.63 -14.47
C PRO A 314 6.97 8.73 -13.42
N ASP A 315 6.57 8.84 -12.15
CA ASP A 315 7.07 8.00 -11.05
C ASP A 315 5.91 7.29 -10.31
N PRO A 316 5.40 6.18 -10.88
CA PRO A 316 4.29 5.44 -10.31
C PRO A 316 4.59 4.86 -8.92
N SER A 317 5.86 4.57 -8.62
CA SER A 317 6.26 3.97 -7.35
C SER A 317 6.03 4.92 -6.18
N SER A 318 6.48 6.17 -6.29
CA SER A 318 6.27 7.21 -5.29
C SER A 318 4.81 7.66 -5.21
N THR A 319 4.14 7.75 -6.36
CA THR A 319 2.75 8.20 -6.48
C THR A 319 1.78 7.32 -5.70
N ARG A 320 1.94 6.00 -5.73
CA ARG A 320 1.11 5.06 -4.96
C ARG A 320 1.09 5.41 -3.47
N TYR A 321 2.23 5.71 -2.88
CA TYR A 321 2.33 6.01 -1.45
C TYR A 321 1.73 7.37 -1.10
N VAL A 322 1.88 8.35 -1.98
CA VAL A 322 1.25 9.67 -1.81
C VAL A 322 -0.28 9.53 -1.85
N VAL A 323 -0.80 8.78 -2.82
CA VAL A 323 -2.25 8.53 -2.94
C VAL A 323 -2.78 7.73 -1.75
N LEU A 324 -2.07 6.70 -1.29
CA LEU A 324 -2.44 5.95 -0.09
C LEU A 324 -2.47 6.84 1.15
N GLY A 325 -1.46 7.70 1.34
CA GLY A 325 -1.42 8.66 2.44
C GLY A 325 -2.59 9.66 2.39
N ALA A 326 -2.90 10.16 1.20
CA ALA A 326 -4.03 11.08 0.99
C ALA A 326 -5.37 10.41 1.31
N ILE A 327 -5.57 9.17 0.86
CA ILE A 327 -6.78 8.39 1.16
C ILE A 327 -6.90 8.13 2.66
N LEU A 328 -5.79 7.77 3.32
CA LEU A 328 -5.77 7.52 4.75
C LEU A 328 -6.17 8.78 5.53
N ILE A 329 -5.60 9.94 5.20
CA ILE A 329 -5.95 11.22 5.82
C ILE A 329 -7.42 11.57 5.53
N ALA A 330 -7.86 11.45 4.28
CA ALA A 330 -9.23 11.75 3.88
C ALA A 330 -10.25 10.86 4.61
N THR A 331 -9.97 9.56 4.75
CA THR A 331 -10.85 8.63 5.47
C THR A 331 -10.89 8.94 6.96
N MET A 332 -9.76 9.25 7.59
CA MET A 332 -9.73 9.61 9.00
C MET A 332 -10.52 10.90 9.30
N ILE A 333 -10.50 11.87 8.39
CA ILE A 333 -11.26 13.13 8.52
C ILE A 333 -12.75 12.91 8.23
N ALA A 334 -13.07 12.23 7.11
CA ALA A 334 -14.44 12.10 6.63
C ALA A 334 -15.24 11.01 7.36
N ARG A 335 -14.60 9.87 7.66
CA ARG A 335 -15.20 8.70 8.30
C ARG A 335 -14.20 7.98 9.20
N PRO A 336 -13.99 8.44 10.44
CA PRO A 336 -13.03 7.83 11.36
C PRO A 336 -13.35 6.37 11.72
N ALA A 337 -14.61 5.94 11.53
CA ALA A 337 -15.02 4.55 11.70
C ALA A 337 -14.69 3.66 10.47
N GLY A 338 -14.23 4.23 9.35
CA GLY A 338 -14.04 3.52 8.08
C GLY A 338 -15.35 3.29 7.31
N LEU A 339 -15.27 2.52 6.19
CA LEU A 339 -16.42 2.29 5.30
C LEU A 339 -17.53 1.47 5.98
N LEU A 340 -17.17 0.40 6.69
CA LEU A 340 -18.07 -0.52 7.36
C LEU A 340 -17.85 -0.61 8.89
N GLY A 341 -17.09 0.32 9.48
CA GLY A 341 -16.79 0.33 10.91
C GLY A 341 -18.02 0.61 11.77
N GLU A 342 -18.03 0.09 12.99
CA GLU A 342 -19.05 0.38 13.98
C GLU A 342 -18.80 1.77 14.60
N ARG A 343 -19.84 2.58 14.66
CA ARG A 343 -19.78 3.83 15.41
C ARG A 343 -19.65 3.48 16.90
N ARG A 344 -18.59 3.94 17.55
CA ARG A 344 -18.50 3.88 19.01
C ARG A 344 -19.64 4.72 19.58
N VAL A 345 -20.46 4.11 20.42
CA VAL A 345 -21.39 4.87 21.26
C VAL A 345 -20.51 5.44 22.39
N GLU A 346 -20.16 6.71 22.28
CA GLU A 346 -19.57 7.42 23.42
C GLU A 346 -20.68 7.55 24.47
N ILE A 347 -20.60 6.72 25.51
CA ILE A 347 -21.38 6.90 26.73
C ILE A 347 -20.68 8.05 27.48
N VAL A 348 -21.25 9.24 27.39
CA VAL A 348 -20.85 10.43 28.14
C VAL A 348 -21.30 10.25 29.60
#